data_fff296280c8279f784b6bc71711a7a59
#
_entry.id   fff296280c8279f784b6bc71711a7a59
#
_cell.length_a   1.000
_cell.length_b   1.000
_cell.length_c   1.000
_cell.angle_alpha   90.00
_cell.angle_beta   90.00
_cell.angle_gamma   90.00
#
_symmetry.space_group_name_H-M   'P 1'
#
loop_
_entity.id
_entity.type
_entity.pdbx_description
1 polymer ?
#
loop_
_entity_poly.entity_id
_entity_poly.type
_entity_poly.pdbx_seq_one_letter_code
_entity_poly.pdbx_strand_id
1 'polypeptide(L)'
;MKRAVVIGSGPNGLAAAITLARAGLEVEVHEAEEQGGGGLRSAELTLPGFVHDVCSSVHPLGFGSPFFRTLELDVDWVQPDAPAAHPFDNGSAVLLERSVAATAAGLGRDDVAYGRLVAPLVDSWPEVARAVLGPHPVPPRALFRVRERLGTRGVAAAVRAGLSSARSLVEDQFADERTRAWFAGHAAHSMLPLERRPSAGFGLALAVLGHVVGWPFPRGGSQRLADALAAKLREVGGVIRTSSPVDSLPSADVVLTDVVPRELVRLAAGRLPERYARQLGSYRHGPGAFKLDWALDGPIPWSAAECRRAGTVHLGGSLDEISASEWGAWRGRPAERPFVLLAQTSLFDPTRAPAGKHTAWAYCHVPTGSAEDMTERIEAQVERFAPGFRELVLGRHAMGPAELERRNRNLVGGDLNAGAMDLGQLLFRPVRKLVPYRTPLRGLYLCSAATPPGGGVHGMCGYSAARVALRDLERRA
;
A
#
# COMPACT_ATOMS: atom_id res chain seq x y z
N MET A 1 16.51 30.35 -12.37
CA MET A 1 16.13 28.94 -12.28
C MET A 1 14.61 28.86 -12.04
N LYS A 2 13.88 27.88 -12.63
CA LYS A 2 12.44 27.74 -12.35
C LYS A 2 12.24 27.15 -10.96
N ARG A 3 11.26 27.70 -10.21
CA ARG A 3 10.97 27.29 -8.83
C ARG A 3 9.79 26.31 -8.79
N ALA A 4 9.96 25.22 -8.00
CA ALA A 4 8.91 24.24 -7.75
C ALA A 4 8.65 24.11 -6.25
N VAL A 5 7.38 24.00 -5.87
CA VAL A 5 6.96 23.70 -4.51
C VAL A 5 6.18 22.39 -4.49
N VAL A 6 6.52 21.51 -3.55
CA VAL A 6 5.79 20.27 -3.30
C VAL A 6 5.15 20.34 -1.92
N ILE A 7 3.84 20.05 -1.84
CA ILE A 7 3.09 20.02 -0.58
C ILE A 7 2.93 18.58 -0.14
N GLY A 8 3.53 18.22 1.00
CA GLY A 8 3.60 16.88 1.55
C GLY A 8 4.91 16.15 1.22
N SER A 9 5.53 15.54 2.25
CA SER A 9 6.77 14.76 2.15
C SER A 9 6.53 13.25 2.23
N GLY A 10 5.34 12.79 1.88
CA GLY A 10 5.06 11.37 1.70
C GLY A 10 5.86 10.77 0.53
N PRO A 11 5.82 9.43 0.32
CA PRO A 11 6.60 8.77 -0.74
C PRO A 11 6.38 9.36 -2.13
N ASN A 12 5.17 9.81 -2.44
CA ASN A 12 4.85 10.42 -3.72
C ASN A 12 5.35 11.87 -3.81
N GLY A 13 5.22 12.65 -2.73
CA GLY A 13 5.76 14.01 -2.66
C GLY A 13 7.28 14.03 -2.82
N LEU A 14 7.99 13.16 -2.10
CA LEU A 14 9.45 13.02 -2.23
C LEU A 14 9.85 12.54 -3.63
N ALA A 15 9.13 11.57 -4.22
CA ALA A 15 9.38 11.13 -5.59
C ALA A 15 9.20 12.25 -6.62
N ALA A 16 8.17 13.08 -6.44
CA ALA A 16 7.94 14.25 -7.28
C ALA A 16 9.06 15.28 -7.13
N ALA A 17 9.44 15.61 -5.90
CA ALA A 17 10.48 16.57 -5.59
C ALA A 17 11.85 16.15 -6.17
N ILE A 18 12.27 14.90 -5.96
CA ILE A 18 13.51 14.33 -6.52
C ILE A 18 13.49 14.43 -8.05
N THR A 19 12.36 14.10 -8.68
CA THR A 19 12.24 14.13 -10.15
C THR A 19 12.40 15.55 -10.70
N LEU A 20 11.82 16.57 -10.04
CA LEU A 20 11.93 17.97 -10.44
C LEU A 20 13.33 18.53 -10.19
N ALA A 21 13.95 18.20 -9.03
CA ALA A 21 15.29 18.66 -8.68
C ALA A 21 16.34 18.08 -9.65
N ARG A 22 16.25 16.77 -9.99
CA ARG A 22 17.09 16.15 -11.02
C ARG A 22 16.95 16.79 -12.41
N ALA A 23 15.84 17.46 -12.68
CA ALA A 23 15.64 18.21 -13.91
C ALA A 23 16.10 19.68 -13.83
N GLY A 24 16.78 20.06 -12.75
CA GLY A 24 17.39 21.39 -12.58
C GLY A 24 16.44 22.48 -12.08
N LEU A 25 15.31 22.12 -11.46
CA LEU A 25 14.46 23.11 -10.78
C LEU A 25 14.94 23.34 -9.35
N GLU A 26 14.75 24.53 -8.84
CA GLU A 26 14.83 24.85 -7.41
C GLU A 26 13.59 24.28 -6.71
N VAL A 27 13.77 23.28 -5.83
CA VAL A 27 12.66 22.52 -5.23
C VAL A 27 12.61 22.69 -3.74
N GLU A 28 11.43 23.06 -3.24
CA GLU A 28 11.11 23.17 -1.82
C GLU A 28 9.91 22.27 -1.50
N VAL A 29 10.05 21.41 -0.48
CA VAL A 29 8.97 20.54 0.02
C VAL A 29 8.49 21.10 1.35
N HIS A 30 7.18 21.30 1.50
CA HIS A 30 6.53 21.67 2.75
C HIS A 30 5.83 20.47 3.36
N GLU A 31 6.21 20.12 4.58
CA GLU A 31 5.61 19.07 5.40
C GLU A 31 4.97 19.69 6.64
N ALA A 32 3.72 19.32 6.89
CA ALA A 32 2.97 19.86 8.03
C ALA A 32 3.47 19.35 9.38
N GLU A 33 3.93 18.11 9.40
CA GLU A 33 4.38 17.43 10.61
C GLU A 33 5.87 17.73 10.88
N GLU A 34 6.29 17.51 12.13
CA GLU A 34 7.70 17.62 12.53
C GLU A 34 8.56 16.56 11.84
N GLN A 35 8.03 15.34 11.68
CA GLN A 35 8.69 14.23 11.03
C GLN A 35 8.11 13.99 9.64
N GLY A 36 8.94 14.09 8.61
CA GLY A 36 8.56 13.77 7.23
C GLY A 36 8.37 12.28 7.00
N GLY A 37 7.79 11.94 5.83
CA GLY A 37 7.63 10.55 5.38
C GLY A 37 6.18 10.10 5.23
N GLY A 38 5.20 10.87 5.72
CA GLY A 38 3.78 10.54 5.58
C GLY A 38 3.44 9.18 6.18
N GLY A 39 2.98 8.23 5.35
CA GLY A 39 2.66 6.86 5.79
C GLY A 39 3.88 5.97 6.12
N LEU A 40 5.12 6.46 5.92
CA LEU A 40 6.36 5.73 6.24
C LEU A 40 6.90 6.03 7.64
N ARG A 41 6.23 6.83 8.44
CA ARG A 41 6.71 7.19 9.79
C ARG A 41 6.78 5.96 10.70
N SER A 42 7.83 5.91 11.54
CA SER A 42 7.96 4.94 12.64
C SER A 42 8.10 5.69 13.95
N ALA A 43 7.60 5.10 15.06
CA ALA A 43 7.63 5.70 16.39
C ALA A 43 7.55 4.63 17.49
N GLU A 44 7.96 4.98 18.68
CA GLU A 44 7.71 4.20 19.91
C GLU A 44 6.26 4.45 20.34
N LEU A 45 5.33 3.61 19.87
CA LEU A 45 3.89 3.82 20.11
C LEU A 45 3.40 3.15 21.39
N THR A 46 4.07 2.12 21.88
CA THR A 46 3.66 1.33 23.04
C THR A 46 4.51 1.63 24.26
N LEU A 47 5.70 1.11 24.31
CA LEU A 47 6.66 1.25 25.41
C LEU A 47 8.00 1.78 24.87
N PRO A 48 8.85 2.42 25.72
CA PRO A 48 10.18 2.84 25.31
C PRO A 48 11.01 1.68 24.75
N GLY A 49 11.71 1.93 23.64
CA GLY A 49 12.52 0.93 22.95
C GLY A 49 11.75 0.00 22.02
N PHE A 50 10.42 0.10 21.92
CA PHE A 50 9.60 -0.68 21.00
C PHE A 50 9.20 0.17 19.79
N VAL A 51 9.86 -0.05 18.66
CA VAL A 51 9.69 0.74 17.43
C VAL A 51 8.62 0.13 16.52
N HIS A 52 7.56 0.89 16.29
CA HIS A 52 6.43 0.51 15.43
C HIS A 52 6.37 1.37 14.18
N ASP A 53 5.85 0.82 13.09
CA ASP A 53 5.52 1.58 11.90
C ASP A 53 4.11 2.17 12.05
N VAL A 54 4.00 3.49 11.95
CA VAL A 54 2.73 4.19 12.22
C VAL A 54 1.62 3.79 11.24
N CYS A 55 1.96 3.57 9.96
CA CYS A 55 0.98 3.19 8.94
C CYS A 55 1.48 2.01 8.09
N SER A 56 2.44 2.22 7.21
CA SER A 56 2.94 1.20 6.28
C SER A 56 4.22 0.57 6.80
N SER A 57 4.35 -0.75 6.77
CA SER A 57 5.52 -1.47 7.30
C SER A 57 6.21 -2.34 6.26
N VAL A 58 5.47 -3.08 5.44
CA VAL A 58 6.00 -4.03 4.47
C VAL A 58 5.86 -3.46 3.06
N HIS A 59 6.95 -3.45 2.28
CA HIS A 59 7.06 -2.64 1.09
C HIS A 59 7.41 -3.39 -0.20
N PRO A 60 6.64 -4.40 -0.63
CA PRO A 60 6.91 -5.09 -1.90
C PRO A 60 6.83 -4.15 -3.11
N LEU A 61 5.85 -3.21 -3.11
CA LEU A 61 5.73 -2.20 -4.15
C LEU A 61 6.86 -1.18 -4.11
N GLY A 62 7.39 -0.85 -2.93
CA GLY A 62 8.51 0.08 -2.76
C GLY A 62 9.80 -0.52 -3.28
N PHE A 63 10.13 -1.71 -2.84
CA PHE A 63 11.32 -2.44 -3.29
C PHE A 63 11.27 -2.77 -4.79
N GLY A 64 10.07 -3.10 -5.30
CA GLY A 64 9.81 -3.35 -6.72
C GLY A 64 9.55 -2.10 -7.56
N SER A 65 9.54 -0.90 -6.98
CA SER A 65 9.18 0.34 -7.67
C SER A 65 10.11 0.64 -8.84
N PRO A 66 9.59 0.82 -10.06
CA PRO A 66 10.40 1.22 -11.20
C PRO A 66 11.17 2.53 -10.99
N PHE A 67 10.61 3.45 -10.19
CA PHE A 67 11.27 4.72 -9.90
C PHE A 67 12.28 4.59 -8.75
N PHE A 68 11.93 4.00 -7.61
CA PHE A 68 12.85 3.90 -6.47
C PHE A 68 14.11 3.11 -6.82
N ARG A 69 14.00 2.09 -7.66
CA ARG A 69 15.16 1.34 -8.17
C ARG A 69 16.16 2.17 -8.97
N THR A 70 15.78 3.37 -9.45
CA THR A 70 16.70 4.30 -10.14
C THR A 70 17.39 5.28 -9.19
N LEU A 71 17.05 5.23 -7.90
CA LEU A 71 17.53 6.20 -6.92
C LEU A 71 18.76 5.73 -6.13
N GLU A 72 19.06 4.42 -6.16
CA GLU A 72 20.15 3.82 -5.36
C GLU A 72 20.02 4.25 -3.89
N LEU A 73 18.85 3.97 -3.32
CA LEU A 73 18.52 4.36 -1.94
C LEU A 73 19.34 3.52 -0.95
N ASP A 74 19.98 4.19 0.00
CA ASP A 74 20.68 3.55 1.12
C ASP A 74 19.66 3.07 2.16
N VAL A 75 19.12 1.86 1.96
CA VAL A 75 18.17 1.19 2.84
C VAL A 75 18.60 -0.25 3.05
N ASP A 76 18.82 -0.62 4.31
CA ASP A 76 19.03 -2.02 4.68
C ASP A 76 17.67 -2.74 4.69
N TRP A 77 17.47 -3.61 3.71
CA TRP A 77 16.22 -4.34 3.51
C TRP A 77 16.26 -5.71 4.17
N VAL A 78 15.33 -5.96 5.07
CA VAL A 78 15.11 -7.26 5.69
C VAL A 78 14.10 -8.06 4.85
N GLN A 79 14.48 -9.29 4.49
CA GLN A 79 13.62 -10.23 3.78
C GLN A 79 13.27 -11.37 4.73
N PRO A 80 12.00 -11.54 5.13
CA PRO A 80 11.54 -12.74 5.82
C PRO A 80 11.75 -13.99 4.96
N ASP A 81 11.86 -15.17 5.60
CA ASP A 81 12.01 -16.45 4.90
C ASP A 81 10.83 -16.71 3.95
N ALA A 82 9.61 -16.34 4.39
CA ALA A 82 8.42 -16.33 3.57
C ALA A 82 7.76 -14.95 3.58
N PRO A 83 7.26 -14.42 2.45
CA PRO A 83 6.51 -13.18 2.38
C PRO A 83 5.28 -13.16 3.27
N ALA A 84 4.43 -14.20 3.20
CA ALA A 84 3.18 -14.24 3.94
C ALA A 84 2.80 -15.68 4.33
N ALA A 85 2.00 -15.79 5.40
CA ALA A 85 1.38 -17.02 5.86
C ALA A 85 -0.13 -16.85 6.05
N HIS A 86 -0.89 -17.92 5.93
CA HIS A 86 -2.31 -18.00 6.26
C HIS A 86 -2.56 -19.25 7.11
N PRO A 87 -2.72 -19.12 8.44
CA PRO A 87 -3.03 -20.23 9.33
C PRO A 87 -4.50 -20.63 9.25
N PHE A 88 -4.76 -21.91 9.61
CA PHE A 88 -6.07 -22.51 9.72
C PHE A 88 -6.31 -23.08 11.13
N ASP A 89 -7.59 -23.27 11.48
CA ASP A 89 -8.00 -23.76 12.81
C ASP A 89 -7.46 -25.17 13.15
N ASN A 90 -7.06 -25.94 12.16
CA ASN A 90 -6.47 -27.26 12.35
C ASN A 90 -4.95 -27.23 12.68
N GLY A 91 -4.38 -26.07 12.94
CA GLY A 91 -2.96 -25.89 13.27
C GLY A 91 -2.02 -26.00 12.08
N SER A 92 -2.53 -25.98 10.85
CA SER A 92 -1.71 -25.91 9.63
C SER A 92 -1.68 -24.47 9.06
N ALA A 93 -0.73 -24.19 8.17
CA ALA A 93 -0.71 -22.94 7.41
C ALA A 93 -0.37 -23.16 5.93
N VAL A 94 -0.74 -22.22 5.08
CA VAL A 94 -0.23 -22.10 3.71
C VAL A 94 0.67 -20.87 3.63
N LEU A 95 1.86 -21.06 3.06
CA LEU A 95 2.84 -19.99 2.88
C LEU A 95 2.82 -19.44 1.45
N LEU A 96 3.04 -18.17 1.32
CA LEU A 96 3.60 -17.58 0.11
C LEU A 96 5.11 -17.68 0.22
N GLU A 97 5.71 -18.58 -0.57
CA GLU A 97 7.16 -18.76 -0.63
C GLU A 97 7.78 -17.83 -1.70
N ARG A 98 9.09 -17.61 -1.65
CA ARG A 98 9.80 -16.86 -2.70
C ARG A 98 9.77 -17.60 -4.06
N SER A 99 9.76 -18.91 -4.06
CA SER A 99 9.66 -19.75 -5.24
C SER A 99 8.21 -20.05 -5.59
N VAL A 100 7.82 -19.85 -6.86
CA VAL A 100 6.49 -20.26 -7.36
C VAL A 100 6.28 -21.76 -7.14
N ALA A 101 7.31 -22.58 -7.42
CA ALA A 101 7.23 -24.03 -7.26
C ALA A 101 7.06 -24.43 -5.77
N ALA A 102 7.74 -23.75 -4.84
CA ALA A 102 7.60 -24.02 -3.40
C ALA A 102 6.20 -23.63 -2.89
N THR A 103 5.67 -22.50 -3.31
CA THR A 103 4.28 -22.13 -2.99
C THR A 103 3.30 -23.16 -3.56
N ALA A 104 3.44 -23.51 -4.83
CA ALA A 104 2.58 -24.50 -5.50
C ALA A 104 2.57 -25.83 -4.75
N ALA A 105 3.74 -26.35 -4.37
CA ALA A 105 3.85 -27.60 -3.59
C ALA A 105 3.05 -27.53 -2.27
N GLY A 106 2.97 -26.36 -1.62
CA GLY A 106 2.16 -26.14 -0.41
C GLY A 106 0.64 -26.10 -0.65
N LEU A 107 0.21 -25.96 -1.91
CA LEU A 107 -1.21 -25.88 -2.31
C LEU A 107 -1.82 -27.24 -2.71
N GLY A 108 -1.05 -28.32 -2.62
CA GLY A 108 -1.54 -29.68 -2.87
C GLY A 108 -2.11 -29.83 -4.28
N ARG A 109 -3.40 -30.22 -4.41
CA ARG A 109 -4.06 -30.47 -5.69
C ARG A 109 -4.19 -29.23 -6.61
N ASP A 110 -3.95 -28.04 -6.08
CA ASP A 110 -4.04 -26.79 -6.83
C ASP A 110 -2.66 -26.30 -7.36
N ASP A 111 -1.60 -27.07 -7.17
CA ASP A 111 -0.22 -26.75 -7.54
C ASP A 111 -0.08 -26.33 -9.00
N VAL A 112 -0.63 -27.13 -9.92
CA VAL A 112 -0.59 -26.88 -11.37
C VAL A 112 -1.42 -25.65 -11.73
N ALA A 113 -2.61 -25.50 -11.12
CA ALA A 113 -3.49 -24.37 -11.38
C ALA A 113 -2.83 -23.04 -10.96
N TYR A 114 -2.21 -23.04 -9.77
CA TYR A 114 -1.45 -21.87 -9.28
C TYR A 114 -0.27 -21.53 -10.19
N GLY A 115 0.55 -22.51 -10.55
CA GLY A 115 1.69 -22.32 -11.43
C GLY A 115 1.28 -21.72 -12.78
N ARG A 116 0.21 -22.23 -13.39
CA ARG A 116 -0.33 -21.70 -14.67
C ARG A 116 -0.82 -20.26 -14.56
N LEU A 117 -1.40 -19.89 -13.42
CA LEU A 117 -1.92 -18.54 -13.18
C LEU A 117 -0.80 -17.54 -12.94
N VAL A 118 0.22 -17.89 -12.15
CA VAL A 118 1.17 -16.94 -11.57
C VAL A 118 2.50 -16.91 -12.31
N ALA A 119 3.07 -18.06 -12.73
CA ALA A 119 4.40 -18.10 -13.34
C ALA A 119 4.56 -17.18 -14.55
N PRO A 120 3.62 -17.10 -15.52
CA PRO A 120 3.77 -16.19 -16.65
C PRO A 120 3.85 -14.71 -16.25
N LEU A 121 3.17 -14.33 -15.16
CA LEU A 121 3.20 -12.96 -14.64
C LEU A 121 4.50 -12.66 -13.93
N VAL A 122 5.07 -13.64 -13.19
CA VAL A 122 6.39 -13.55 -12.55
C VAL A 122 7.48 -13.37 -13.60
N ASP A 123 7.49 -14.21 -14.64
CA ASP A 123 8.47 -14.18 -15.72
C ASP A 123 8.40 -12.88 -16.55
N SER A 124 7.22 -12.27 -16.60
CA SER A 124 6.97 -11.03 -17.37
C SER A 124 6.85 -9.80 -16.47
N TRP A 125 7.20 -9.91 -15.18
CA TRP A 125 6.99 -8.83 -14.23
C TRP A 125 7.59 -7.49 -14.63
N PRO A 126 8.81 -7.38 -15.17
CA PRO A 126 9.38 -6.09 -15.56
C PRO A 126 8.50 -5.31 -16.55
N GLU A 127 7.84 -6.01 -17.48
CA GLU A 127 6.94 -5.43 -18.47
C GLU A 127 5.57 -5.12 -17.86
N VAL A 128 5.03 -6.05 -17.08
CA VAL A 128 3.75 -5.89 -16.36
C VAL A 128 3.82 -4.71 -15.39
N ALA A 129 4.90 -4.60 -14.60
CA ALA A 129 5.10 -3.50 -13.68
C ALA A 129 5.11 -2.13 -14.38
N ARG A 130 5.76 -2.02 -15.55
CA ARG A 130 5.76 -0.79 -16.35
C ARG A 130 4.37 -0.43 -16.89
N ALA A 131 3.53 -1.42 -17.16
CA ALA A 131 2.16 -1.20 -17.60
C ALA A 131 1.24 -0.82 -16.44
N VAL A 132 1.35 -1.51 -15.30
CA VAL A 132 0.45 -1.34 -14.13
C VAL A 132 0.86 -0.15 -13.27
N LEU A 133 2.18 0.00 -12.99
CA LEU A 133 2.72 1.08 -12.16
C LEU A 133 3.21 2.29 -12.98
N GLY A 134 3.13 2.21 -14.30
CA GLY A 134 3.60 3.26 -15.19
C GLY A 134 2.71 4.51 -15.21
N PRO A 135 3.11 5.53 -15.99
CA PRO A 135 2.35 6.76 -16.13
C PRO A 135 1.04 6.53 -16.89
N HIS A 136 0.03 7.36 -16.57
CA HIS A 136 -1.19 7.41 -17.35
C HIS A 136 -1.16 8.56 -18.37
N PRO A 137 -1.61 8.32 -19.62
CA PRO A 137 -2.00 7.03 -20.17
C PRO A 137 -0.80 6.08 -20.30
N VAL A 138 -1.05 4.78 -20.18
CA VAL A 138 -0.01 3.75 -20.35
C VAL A 138 0.57 3.86 -21.76
N PRO A 139 1.90 3.97 -21.92
CA PRO A 139 2.52 4.10 -23.23
C PRO A 139 2.27 2.87 -24.11
N PRO A 140 1.89 3.01 -25.40
CA PRO A 140 1.65 1.89 -26.31
C PRO A 140 2.80 0.87 -26.37
N ARG A 141 4.05 1.37 -26.29
CA ARG A 141 5.24 0.51 -26.25
C ARG A 141 5.29 -0.41 -25.01
N ALA A 142 4.74 0.01 -23.87
CA ALA A 142 4.69 -0.82 -22.67
C ALA A 142 3.69 -1.98 -22.89
N LEU A 143 2.51 -1.67 -23.46
CA LEU A 143 1.51 -2.67 -23.81
C LEU A 143 2.03 -3.65 -24.87
N PHE A 144 2.77 -3.16 -25.86
CA PHE A 144 3.40 -3.99 -26.88
C PHE A 144 4.39 -5.00 -26.26
N ARG A 145 5.26 -4.56 -25.35
CA ARG A 145 6.23 -5.43 -24.65
C ARG A 145 5.54 -6.50 -23.80
N VAL A 146 4.46 -6.13 -23.09
CA VAL A 146 3.65 -7.12 -22.33
C VAL A 146 3.10 -8.18 -23.28
N ARG A 147 2.60 -7.76 -24.47
CA ARG A 147 2.10 -8.69 -25.48
C ARG A 147 3.22 -9.57 -26.07
N GLU A 148 4.40 -9.05 -26.30
CA GLU A 148 5.56 -9.84 -26.74
C GLU A 148 5.89 -10.97 -25.77
N ARG A 149 5.85 -10.67 -24.46
CA ARG A 149 6.20 -11.65 -23.41
C ARG A 149 5.11 -12.68 -23.17
N LEU A 150 3.87 -12.23 -23.00
CA LEU A 150 2.74 -13.10 -22.65
C LEU A 150 2.00 -13.70 -23.87
N GLY A 151 2.23 -13.16 -25.04
CA GLY A 151 1.39 -13.45 -26.20
C GLY A 151 -0.03 -12.88 -26.05
N THR A 152 -0.81 -12.90 -27.13
CA THR A 152 -2.18 -12.34 -27.11
C THR A 152 -3.11 -13.10 -26.15
N ARG A 153 -3.01 -14.43 -26.10
CA ARG A 153 -3.82 -15.26 -25.20
C ARG A 153 -3.44 -15.04 -23.74
N GLY A 154 -2.14 -14.93 -23.42
CA GLY A 154 -1.65 -14.68 -22.09
C GLY A 154 -2.07 -13.29 -21.56
N VAL A 155 -2.00 -12.25 -22.41
CA VAL A 155 -2.52 -10.92 -22.05
C VAL A 155 -4.01 -10.97 -21.76
N ALA A 156 -4.81 -11.64 -22.61
CA ALA A 156 -6.25 -11.76 -22.39
C ALA A 156 -6.57 -12.51 -21.07
N ALA A 157 -5.82 -13.57 -20.76
CA ALA A 157 -5.94 -14.31 -19.51
C ALA A 157 -5.58 -13.44 -18.30
N ALA A 158 -4.44 -12.73 -18.35
CA ALA A 158 -3.98 -11.85 -17.28
C ALA A 158 -4.97 -10.70 -17.01
N VAL A 159 -5.49 -10.06 -18.06
CA VAL A 159 -6.49 -8.99 -17.95
C VAL A 159 -7.80 -9.54 -17.36
N ARG A 160 -8.28 -10.68 -17.84
CA ARG A 160 -9.49 -11.31 -17.30
C ARG A 160 -9.33 -11.64 -15.81
N ALA A 161 -8.22 -12.28 -15.45
CA ALA A 161 -7.94 -12.62 -14.05
C ALA A 161 -7.79 -11.36 -13.18
N GLY A 162 -7.01 -10.38 -13.63
CA GLY A 162 -6.77 -9.13 -12.89
C GLY A 162 -8.01 -8.25 -12.73
N LEU A 163 -8.97 -8.31 -13.68
CA LEU A 163 -10.24 -7.56 -13.60
C LEU A 163 -11.39 -8.36 -12.98
N SER A 164 -11.16 -9.62 -12.57
CA SER A 164 -12.16 -10.45 -11.89
C SER A 164 -12.36 -10.02 -10.43
N SER A 165 -13.45 -10.51 -9.84
CA SER A 165 -13.56 -10.57 -8.39
C SER A 165 -12.71 -11.73 -7.85
N ALA A 166 -12.18 -11.58 -6.62
CA ALA A 166 -11.36 -12.61 -6.01
C ALA A 166 -12.13 -13.90 -5.83
N ARG A 167 -13.38 -13.82 -5.32
CA ARG A 167 -14.26 -15.00 -5.15
C ARG A 167 -14.43 -15.75 -6.46
N SER A 168 -14.83 -15.07 -7.55
CA SER A 168 -15.01 -15.73 -8.84
C SER A 168 -13.72 -16.38 -9.34
N LEU A 169 -12.57 -15.68 -9.20
CA LEU A 169 -11.29 -16.24 -9.65
C LEU A 169 -10.93 -17.52 -8.88
N VAL A 170 -11.04 -17.51 -7.55
CA VAL A 170 -10.61 -18.66 -6.75
C VAL A 170 -11.56 -19.84 -6.89
N GLU A 171 -12.88 -19.62 -7.04
CA GLU A 171 -13.85 -20.65 -7.27
C GLU A 171 -13.67 -21.32 -8.65
N ASP A 172 -13.28 -20.52 -9.68
CA ASP A 172 -13.01 -21.02 -11.04
C ASP A 172 -11.68 -21.78 -11.15
N GLN A 173 -10.65 -21.36 -10.39
CA GLN A 173 -9.28 -21.83 -10.59
C GLN A 173 -8.86 -22.91 -9.59
N PHE A 174 -9.35 -22.88 -8.34
CA PHE A 174 -8.87 -23.70 -7.25
C PHE A 174 -9.95 -24.63 -6.71
N ALA A 175 -9.56 -25.86 -6.46
CA ALA A 175 -10.44 -26.88 -5.90
C ALA A 175 -10.37 -26.96 -4.37
N ASP A 176 -9.22 -26.59 -3.78
CA ASP A 176 -9.00 -26.67 -2.34
C ASP A 176 -9.44 -25.38 -1.63
N GLU A 177 -10.24 -25.53 -0.57
CA GLU A 177 -10.74 -24.40 0.24
C GLU A 177 -9.59 -23.63 0.92
N ARG A 178 -8.52 -24.34 1.29
CA ARG A 178 -7.32 -23.70 1.88
C ARG A 178 -6.62 -22.78 0.88
N THR A 179 -6.51 -23.20 -0.39
CA THR A 179 -5.96 -22.36 -1.46
C THR A 179 -6.82 -21.15 -1.71
N ARG A 180 -8.16 -21.31 -1.72
CA ARG A 180 -9.12 -20.23 -1.89
C ARG A 180 -9.00 -19.19 -0.77
N ALA A 181 -8.97 -19.65 0.49
CA ALA A 181 -8.84 -18.78 1.66
C ALA A 181 -7.49 -18.05 1.69
N TRP A 182 -6.40 -18.76 1.41
CA TRP A 182 -5.07 -18.17 1.32
C TRP A 182 -5.00 -17.06 0.27
N PHE A 183 -5.54 -17.28 -0.93
CA PHE A 183 -5.58 -16.24 -1.97
C PHE A 183 -6.51 -15.07 -1.58
N ALA A 184 -7.63 -15.37 -0.92
CA ALA A 184 -8.56 -14.36 -0.41
C ALA A 184 -7.87 -13.38 0.56
N GLY A 185 -6.98 -13.88 1.43
CA GLY A 185 -6.16 -13.04 2.31
C GLY A 185 -5.31 -12.03 1.54
N HIS A 186 -4.71 -12.42 0.42
CA HIS A 186 -3.98 -11.49 -0.45
C HIS A 186 -4.92 -10.49 -1.14
N ALA A 187 -6.08 -10.94 -1.59
CA ALA A 187 -7.05 -10.08 -2.29
C ALA A 187 -7.72 -9.04 -1.36
N ALA A 188 -7.84 -9.35 -0.06
CA ALA A 188 -8.42 -8.46 0.93
C ALA A 188 -7.60 -7.17 1.13
N HIS A 189 -6.31 -7.14 0.78
CA HIS A 189 -5.53 -5.89 0.73
C HIS A 189 -6.13 -4.83 -0.21
N SER A 190 -7.04 -5.21 -1.10
CA SER A 190 -7.79 -4.25 -1.92
C SER A 190 -8.76 -3.38 -1.11
N MET A 191 -9.11 -3.80 0.11
CA MET A 191 -10.18 -3.24 0.93
C MET A 191 -11.53 -3.23 0.19
N LEU A 192 -11.73 -4.19 -0.74
CA LEU A 192 -12.97 -4.42 -1.47
C LEU A 192 -13.63 -5.70 -0.97
N PRO A 193 -14.96 -5.78 -0.98
CA PRO A 193 -15.63 -7.07 -0.91
C PRO A 193 -15.06 -8.02 -1.97
N LEU A 194 -14.80 -9.26 -1.60
CA LEU A 194 -14.12 -10.24 -2.48
C LEU A 194 -14.93 -10.57 -3.74
N GLU A 195 -16.23 -10.28 -3.75
CA GLU A 195 -17.15 -10.37 -4.89
C GLU A 195 -17.07 -9.17 -5.85
N ARG A 196 -16.39 -8.08 -5.43
CA ARG A 196 -16.28 -6.87 -6.26
C ARG A 196 -15.00 -6.89 -7.10
N ARG A 197 -15.17 -6.45 -8.35
CA ARG A 197 -14.07 -6.21 -9.28
C ARG A 197 -13.32 -4.92 -8.92
N PRO A 198 -12.00 -4.91 -9.02
CA PRO A 198 -11.05 -5.93 -9.45
C PRO A 198 -10.27 -6.56 -8.28
N SER A 199 -10.94 -7.03 -7.20
CA SER A 199 -10.26 -7.55 -6.00
C SER A 199 -9.24 -8.66 -6.30
N ALA A 200 -9.48 -9.50 -7.31
CA ALA A 200 -8.52 -10.52 -7.75
C ALA A 200 -7.18 -9.93 -8.21
N GLY A 201 -7.21 -8.78 -8.88
CA GLY A 201 -6.00 -8.12 -9.37
C GLY A 201 -5.02 -7.74 -8.26
N PHE A 202 -5.53 -7.35 -7.10
CA PHE A 202 -4.71 -7.05 -5.92
C PHE A 202 -4.06 -8.31 -5.35
N GLY A 203 -4.84 -9.39 -5.21
CA GLY A 203 -4.32 -10.69 -4.77
C GLY A 203 -3.22 -11.21 -5.70
N LEU A 204 -3.45 -11.17 -7.02
CA LEU A 204 -2.46 -11.56 -8.02
C LEU A 204 -1.20 -10.70 -7.96
N ALA A 205 -1.34 -9.38 -7.88
CA ALA A 205 -0.20 -8.46 -7.83
C ALA A 205 0.68 -8.73 -6.60
N LEU A 206 0.06 -8.96 -5.42
CA LEU A 206 0.78 -9.24 -4.19
C LEU A 206 1.43 -10.62 -4.20
N ALA A 207 0.75 -11.65 -4.71
CA ALA A 207 1.35 -12.98 -4.88
C ALA A 207 2.55 -12.93 -5.84
N VAL A 208 2.41 -12.29 -7.00
CA VAL A 208 3.50 -12.11 -7.97
C VAL A 208 4.67 -11.34 -7.36
N LEU A 209 4.42 -10.25 -6.65
CA LEU A 209 5.45 -9.48 -5.95
C LEU A 209 6.17 -10.33 -4.89
N GLY A 210 5.45 -11.20 -4.18
CA GLY A 210 6.04 -12.15 -3.24
C GLY A 210 7.12 -13.02 -3.89
N HIS A 211 6.90 -13.48 -5.11
CA HIS A 211 7.88 -14.27 -5.86
C HIS A 211 9.00 -13.42 -6.44
N VAL A 212 8.68 -12.27 -7.04
CA VAL A 212 9.66 -11.45 -7.75
C VAL A 212 10.60 -10.72 -6.81
N VAL A 213 10.06 -10.09 -5.76
CA VAL A 213 10.82 -9.20 -4.88
C VAL A 213 10.73 -9.58 -3.40
N GLY A 214 9.82 -10.47 -3.02
CA GLY A 214 9.48 -10.73 -1.63
C GLY A 214 8.59 -9.64 -1.03
N TRP A 215 8.40 -9.74 0.29
CA TRP A 215 7.73 -8.70 1.06
C TRP A 215 8.71 -8.10 2.09
N PRO A 216 9.73 -7.36 1.60
CA PRO A 216 10.73 -6.77 2.47
C PRO A 216 10.21 -5.57 3.24
N PHE A 217 10.94 -5.27 4.32
CA PHE A 217 10.76 -4.04 5.10
C PHE A 217 12.14 -3.47 5.50
N PRO A 218 12.24 -2.14 5.75
CA PRO A 218 13.49 -1.52 6.18
C PRO A 218 13.87 -1.92 7.60
N ARG A 219 15.14 -2.25 7.84
CA ARG A 219 15.69 -2.46 9.18
C ARG A 219 15.54 -1.17 10.00
N GLY A 220 15.06 -1.30 11.24
CA GLY A 220 14.84 -0.18 12.14
C GLY A 220 13.59 0.65 11.86
N GLY A 221 12.76 0.28 10.88
CA GLY A 221 11.48 0.95 10.63
C GLY A 221 11.33 1.54 9.24
N SER A 222 10.09 1.71 8.82
CA SER A 222 9.73 2.31 7.53
C SER A 222 10.24 3.74 7.39
N GLN A 223 10.47 4.44 8.49
CA GLN A 223 11.09 5.77 8.50
C GLN A 223 12.43 5.78 7.76
N ARG A 224 13.20 4.68 7.81
CA ARG A 224 14.48 4.58 7.09
C ARG A 224 14.33 4.76 5.58
N LEU A 225 13.22 4.28 5.02
CA LEU A 225 12.92 4.52 3.60
C LEU A 225 12.59 6.00 3.33
N ALA A 226 11.84 6.64 4.22
CA ALA A 226 11.55 8.07 4.11
C ALA A 226 12.82 8.91 4.24
N ASP A 227 13.69 8.57 5.19
CA ASP A 227 14.96 9.24 5.42
C ASP A 227 15.89 9.12 4.21
N ALA A 228 15.97 7.93 3.59
CA ALA A 228 16.76 7.70 2.38
C ALA A 228 16.22 8.51 1.19
N LEU A 229 14.90 8.61 1.02
CA LEU A 229 14.29 9.46 -0.01
C LEU A 229 14.57 10.94 0.26
N ALA A 230 14.48 11.39 1.52
CA ALA A 230 14.79 12.76 1.90
C ALA A 230 16.29 13.09 1.72
N ALA A 231 17.18 12.16 2.05
CA ALA A 231 18.61 12.31 1.78
C ALA A 231 18.89 12.44 0.28
N LYS A 232 18.26 11.59 -0.55
CA LYS A 232 18.39 11.68 -2.01
C LYS A 232 17.86 13.00 -2.57
N LEU A 233 16.80 13.57 -2.01
CA LEU A 233 16.33 14.89 -2.40
C LEU A 233 17.34 15.98 -2.05
N ARG A 234 17.95 15.94 -0.86
CA ARG A 234 18.98 16.90 -0.43
C ARG A 234 20.24 16.80 -1.30
N GLU A 235 20.67 15.58 -1.65
CA GLU A 235 21.80 15.33 -2.55
C GLU A 235 21.65 16.02 -3.91
N VAL A 236 20.42 16.12 -4.42
CA VAL A 236 20.12 16.80 -5.68
C VAL A 236 19.69 18.26 -5.49
N GLY A 237 19.97 18.86 -4.32
CA GLY A 237 19.77 20.28 -4.03
C GLY A 237 18.35 20.69 -3.60
N GLY A 238 17.45 19.74 -3.34
CA GLY A 238 16.12 20.07 -2.83
C GLY A 238 16.10 20.30 -1.33
N VAL A 239 15.15 21.11 -0.87
CA VAL A 239 14.98 21.50 0.55
C VAL A 239 13.66 20.94 1.09
N ILE A 240 13.68 20.44 2.33
CA ILE A 240 12.47 20.01 3.05
C ILE A 240 12.28 20.90 4.26
N ARG A 241 11.10 21.49 4.40
CA ARG A 241 10.67 22.25 5.58
C ARG A 241 9.60 21.44 6.30
N THR A 242 9.95 20.92 7.45
CA THR A 242 9.02 20.26 8.39
C THR A 242 8.35 21.32 9.27
N SER A 243 7.30 20.93 10.01
CA SER A 243 6.47 21.86 10.82
C SER A 243 6.03 23.09 10.01
N SER A 244 5.78 22.88 8.71
CA SER A 244 5.46 23.92 7.74
C SER A 244 4.13 23.65 7.03
N PRO A 245 2.99 23.71 7.77
CA PRO A 245 1.68 23.52 7.18
C PRO A 245 1.37 24.58 6.13
N VAL A 246 0.75 24.15 5.03
CA VAL A 246 0.35 25.04 3.93
C VAL A 246 -1.16 25.21 3.96
N ASP A 247 -1.62 26.47 4.08
CA ASP A 247 -3.06 26.81 4.14
C ASP A 247 -3.62 27.33 2.82
N SER A 248 -2.75 27.76 1.90
CA SER A 248 -3.11 28.21 0.56
C SER A 248 -2.03 27.85 -0.45
N LEU A 249 -2.39 27.80 -1.74
CA LEU A 249 -1.43 27.47 -2.80
C LEU A 249 -0.29 28.49 -2.89
N PRO A 250 0.98 28.07 -2.75
CA PRO A 250 2.13 28.94 -2.85
C PRO A 250 2.32 29.44 -4.29
N SER A 251 3.04 30.58 -4.43
CA SER A 251 3.44 31.08 -5.73
C SER A 251 4.73 30.40 -6.18
N ALA A 252 4.67 29.65 -7.29
CA ALA A 252 5.82 29.02 -7.93
C ALA A 252 5.48 28.72 -9.41
N ASP A 253 6.52 28.42 -10.23
CA ASP A 253 6.30 27.99 -11.62
C ASP A 253 5.56 26.66 -11.69
N VAL A 254 5.82 25.76 -10.71
CA VAL A 254 5.22 24.44 -10.55
C VAL A 254 4.86 24.20 -9.09
N VAL A 255 3.62 23.79 -8.83
CA VAL A 255 3.16 23.32 -7.52
C VAL A 255 2.63 21.90 -7.69
N LEU A 256 3.21 20.94 -6.95
CA LEU A 256 2.69 19.57 -6.84
C LEU A 256 2.13 19.35 -5.45
N THR A 257 0.95 18.72 -5.38
CA THR A 257 0.28 18.49 -4.11
C THR A 257 0.13 16.98 -3.84
N ASP A 258 0.82 16.48 -2.81
CA ASP A 258 0.68 15.10 -2.31
C ASP A 258 -0.41 15.05 -1.25
N VAL A 259 -1.62 15.51 -1.63
CA VAL A 259 -2.80 15.57 -0.78
C VAL A 259 -4.01 14.92 -1.43
N VAL A 260 -4.99 14.52 -0.64
CA VAL A 260 -6.27 14.00 -1.17
C VAL A 260 -7.08 15.10 -1.88
N PRO A 261 -8.01 14.73 -2.78
CA PRO A 261 -8.77 15.69 -3.58
C PRO A 261 -9.48 16.79 -2.78
N ARG A 262 -10.05 16.47 -1.61
CA ARG A 262 -10.73 17.48 -0.77
C ARG A 262 -9.77 18.54 -0.23
N GLU A 263 -8.54 18.15 0.13
CA GLU A 263 -7.52 19.08 0.60
C GLU A 263 -7.02 19.98 -0.54
N LEU A 264 -6.92 19.47 -1.77
CA LEU A 264 -6.62 20.31 -2.93
C LEU A 264 -7.71 21.36 -3.15
N VAL A 265 -8.99 21.01 -3.00
CA VAL A 265 -10.10 21.98 -3.09
C VAL A 265 -9.98 23.05 -2.01
N ARG A 266 -9.65 22.67 -0.78
CA ARG A 266 -9.43 23.60 0.34
C ARG A 266 -8.26 24.56 0.05
N LEU A 267 -7.10 24.03 -0.34
CA LEU A 267 -5.90 24.83 -0.63
C LEU A 267 -6.11 25.80 -1.80
N ALA A 268 -6.92 25.42 -2.76
CA ALA A 268 -7.19 26.25 -3.92
C ALA A 268 -8.15 27.44 -3.63
N ALA A 269 -8.83 27.44 -2.49
CA ALA A 269 -9.66 28.55 -2.00
C ALA A 269 -10.56 29.18 -3.08
N GLY A 270 -11.35 28.38 -3.80
CA GLY A 270 -12.25 28.83 -4.87
C GLY A 270 -11.59 29.13 -6.22
N ARG A 271 -10.28 29.05 -6.34
CA ARG A 271 -9.56 29.29 -7.62
C ARG A 271 -9.81 28.19 -8.67
N LEU A 272 -10.22 26.98 -8.26
CA LEU A 272 -10.57 25.89 -9.19
C LEU A 272 -11.93 26.18 -9.82
N PRO A 273 -12.12 25.89 -11.12
CA PRO A 273 -13.44 25.93 -11.74
C PRO A 273 -14.42 25.02 -10.97
N GLU A 274 -15.62 25.51 -10.72
CA GLU A 274 -16.63 24.86 -9.89
C GLU A 274 -16.93 23.42 -10.33
N ARG A 275 -17.02 23.17 -11.65
CA ARG A 275 -17.21 21.83 -12.20
C ARG A 275 -16.09 20.86 -11.78
N TYR A 276 -14.85 21.34 -11.77
CA TYR A 276 -13.71 20.51 -11.38
C TYR A 276 -13.67 20.27 -9.88
N ALA A 277 -13.96 21.31 -9.08
CA ALA A 277 -14.06 21.16 -7.63
C ALA A 277 -15.17 20.17 -7.23
N ARG A 278 -16.35 20.20 -7.90
CA ARG A 278 -17.39 19.18 -7.70
C ARG A 278 -16.94 17.76 -8.07
N GLN A 279 -16.20 17.59 -9.16
CA GLN A 279 -15.63 16.29 -9.52
C GLN A 279 -14.65 15.77 -8.47
N LEU A 280 -13.79 16.62 -7.92
CA LEU A 280 -12.90 16.26 -6.82
C LEU A 280 -13.69 15.94 -5.54
N GLY A 281 -14.75 16.68 -5.25
CA GLY A 281 -15.66 16.44 -4.11
C GLY A 281 -16.45 15.13 -4.22
N SER A 282 -16.64 14.58 -5.43
CA SER A 282 -17.28 13.28 -5.64
C SER A 282 -16.33 12.08 -5.52
N TYR A 283 -15.04 12.33 -5.22
CA TYR A 283 -14.06 11.28 -4.98
C TYR A 283 -14.44 10.46 -3.73
N ARG A 284 -14.51 9.15 -3.87
CA ARG A 284 -14.98 8.26 -2.82
C ARG A 284 -13.81 7.63 -2.09
N HIS A 285 -13.93 7.52 -0.78
CA HIS A 285 -13.03 6.76 0.07
C HIS A 285 -13.56 5.34 0.29
N GLY A 286 -12.64 4.41 0.55
CA GLY A 286 -12.93 3.03 0.90
C GLY A 286 -13.27 2.86 2.39
N PRO A 287 -13.37 1.62 2.88
CA PRO A 287 -13.39 1.32 4.30
C PRO A 287 -12.20 1.95 5.02
N GLY A 288 -12.34 2.19 6.31
CA GLY A 288 -11.25 2.57 7.18
C GLY A 288 -10.50 1.36 7.71
N ALA A 289 -9.40 1.60 8.40
CA ALA A 289 -8.67 0.61 9.17
C ALA A 289 -8.76 0.93 10.66
N PHE A 290 -8.82 -0.13 11.47
CA PHE A 290 -8.53 -0.07 12.90
C PHE A 290 -7.24 -0.85 13.15
N LYS A 291 -6.24 -0.17 13.69
CA LYS A 291 -4.88 -0.69 13.85
C LYS A 291 -4.53 -0.89 15.31
N LEU A 292 -3.84 -1.98 15.62
CA LEU A 292 -3.21 -2.25 16.91
C LEU A 292 -1.71 -2.42 16.76
N ASP A 293 -0.97 -1.91 17.71
CA ASP A 293 0.45 -2.15 17.92
C ASP A 293 0.66 -2.79 19.28
N TRP A 294 1.54 -3.78 19.38
CA TRP A 294 1.86 -4.46 20.63
C TRP A 294 3.36 -4.50 20.92
N ALA A 295 3.72 -4.18 22.17
CA ALA A 295 4.97 -4.62 22.77
C ALA A 295 4.72 -6.01 23.37
N LEU A 296 5.55 -6.99 23.04
CA LEU A 296 5.38 -8.39 23.43
C LEU A 296 6.56 -8.91 24.24
N ASP A 297 6.28 -9.79 25.20
CA ASP A 297 7.27 -10.46 26.06
C ASP A 297 8.01 -11.62 25.35
N GLY A 298 7.63 -11.94 24.14
CA GLY A 298 8.22 -12.99 23.33
C GLY A 298 7.62 -13.03 21.93
N PRO A 299 8.07 -13.97 21.07
CA PRO A 299 7.50 -14.16 19.75
C PRO A 299 6.08 -14.74 19.85
N ILE A 300 5.23 -14.42 18.88
CA ILE A 300 3.84 -14.91 18.81
C ILE A 300 3.84 -16.45 18.78
N PRO A 301 3.06 -17.12 19.67
CA PRO A 301 3.07 -18.56 19.87
C PRO A 301 2.14 -19.30 18.88
N TRP A 302 2.41 -19.16 17.58
CA TRP A 302 1.60 -19.74 16.51
C TRP A 302 1.38 -21.25 16.67
N SER A 303 0.13 -21.71 16.57
CA SER A 303 -0.21 -23.14 16.48
C SER A 303 0.39 -23.77 15.22
N ALA A 304 0.38 -23.06 14.09
CA ALA A 304 1.09 -23.43 12.87
C ALA A 304 2.52 -22.86 12.92
N ALA A 305 3.51 -23.72 13.16
CA ALA A 305 4.92 -23.32 13.30
C ALA A 305 5.46 -22.56 12.07
N GLU A 306 4.93 -22.86 10.90
CA GLU A 306 5.27 -22.23 9.61
C GLU A 306 5.05 -20.73 9.62
N CYS A 307 4.09 -20.21 10.40
CA CYS A 307 3.83 -18.77 10.52
C CYS A 307 5.04 -17.99 11.05
N ARG A 308 5.97 -18.66 11.79
CA ARG A 308 7.20 -18.02 12.26
C ARG A 308 8.19 -17.67 11.15
N ARG A 309 8.01 -18.26 9.95
CA ARG A 309 8.84 -17.97 8.76
C ARG A 309 8.35 -16.74 8.00
N ALA A 310 7.14 -16.26 8.29
CA ALA A 310 6.52 -15.19 7.53
C ALA A 310 6.61 -13.83 8.23
N GLY A 311 6.92 -12.78 7.47
CA GLY A 311 6.87 -11.40 7.97
C GLY A 311 5.44 -10.89 8.16
N THR A 312 4.50 -11.40 7.35
CA THR A 312 3.08 -11.05 7.40
C THR A 312 2.23 -12.31 7.59
N VAL A 313 1.20 -12.22 8.41
CA VAL A 313 0.25 -13.32 8.64
C VAL A 313 -1.18 -12.81 8.42
N HIS A 314 -1.94 -13.52 7.57
CA HIS A 314 -3.34 -13.23 7.26
C HIS A 314 -4.24 -14.09 8.13
N LEU A 315 -5.00 -13.50 9.05
CA LEU A 315 -5.89 -14.18 9.97
C LEU A 315 -7.33 -14.00 9.53
N GLY A 316 -7.95 -15.03 8.99
CA GLY A 316 -9.32 -14.93 8.47
C GLY A 316 -10.04 -16.26 8.33
N GLY A 317 -9.34 -17.39 8.60
CA GLY A 317 -9.92 -18.72 8.47
C GLY A 317 -10.30 -19.05 7.02
N SER A 318 -11.60 -19.13 6.72
CA SER A 318 -12.12 -19.51 5.40
C SER A 318 -12.31 -18.33 4.44
N LEU A 319 -12.48 -18.65 3.14
CA LEU A 319 -12.89 -17.66 2.13
C LEU A 319 -14.15 -16.89 2.55
N ASP A 320 -15.14 -17.60 3.12
CA ASP A 320 -16.42 -16.99 3.50
C ASP A 320 -16.29 -16.08 4.70
N GLU A 321 -15.45 -16.41 5.69
CA GLU A 321 -15.17 -15.52 6.84
C GLU A 321 -14.48 -14.24 6.37
N ILE A 322 -13.47 -14.32 5.50
CA ILE A 322 -12.79 -13.15 4.95
C ILE A 322 -13.78 -12.29 4.15
N SER A 323 -14.59 -12.93 3.28
CA SER A 323 -15.58 -12.21 2.49
C SER A 323 -16.63 -11.51 3.34
N ALA A 324 -17.13 -12.17 4.39
CA ALA A 324 -18.10 -11.57 5.31
C ALA A 324 -17.51 -10.37 6.05
N SER A 325 -16.24 -10.45 6.46
CA SER A 325 -15.51 -9.32 7.07
C SER A 325 -15.44 -8.11 6.13
N GLU A 326 -14.98 -8.32 4.90
CA GLU A 326 -14.86 -7.25 3.91
C GLU A 326 -16.22 -6.61 3.54
N TRP A 327 -17.27 -7.44 3.39
CA TRP A 327 -18.62 -6.93 3.19
C TRP A 327 -19.14 -6.14 4.38
N GLY A 328 -18.83 -6.57 5.61
CA GLY A 328 -19.21 -5.87 6.84
C GLY A 328 -18.69 -4.45 6.85
N ALA A 329 -17.40 -4.26 6.57
CA ALA A 329 -16.76 -2.95 6.47
C ALA A 329 -17.43 -2.04 5.42
N TRP A 330 -17.80 -2.58 4.26
CA TRP A 330 -18.50 -1.83 3.19
C TRP A 330 -19.95 -1.50 3.49
N ARG A 331 -20.63 -2.30 4.33
CA ARG A 331 -22.03 -2.11 4.69
C ARG A 331 -22.26 -1.35 5.99
N GLY A 332 -21.21 -0.77 6.57
CA GLY A 332 -21.32 -0.02 7.81
C GLY A 332 -21.42 -0.89 9.08
N ARG A 333 -20.98 -2.15 9.02
CA ARG A 333 -21.03 -3.11 10.14
C ARG A 333 -19.67 -3.73 10.35
N PRO A 334 -18.91 -3.37 11.40
CA PRO A 334 -17.68 -4.04 11.74
C PRO A 334 -17.91 -5.53 12.00
N ALA A 335 -16.99 -6.37 11.55
CA ALA A 335 -17.11 -7.82 11.70
C ALA A 335 -16.85 -8.26 13.14
N GLU A 336 -17.60 -9.27 13.62
CA GLU A 336 -17.33 -9.92 14.91
C GLU A 336 -16.03 -10.74 14.87
N ARG A 337 -15.78 -11.40 13.74
CA ARG A 337 -14.52 -12.10 13.43
C ARG A 337 -13.87 -11.39 12.24
N PRO A 338 -13.09 -10.31 12.48
CA PRO A 338 -12.52 -9.55 11.39
C PRO A 338 -11.42 -10.34 10.68
N PHE A 339 -11.29 -10.15 9.38
CA PHE A 339 -10.05 -10.45 8.70
C PHE A 339 -8.97 -9.51 9.24
N VAL A 340 -7.84 -10.08 9.69
CA VAL A 340 -6.75 -9.34 10.31
C VAL A 340 -5.46 -9.54 9.51
N LEU A 341 -4.86 -8.43 9.11
CA LEU A 341 -3.50 -8.39 8.59
C LEU A 341 -2.55 -8.12 9.74
N LEU A 342 -1.65 -9.07 10.02
CA LEU A 342 -0.67 -8.97 11.08
C LEU A 342 0.75 -8.96 10.52
N ALA A 343 1.61 -8.08 11.02
CA ALA A 343 3.05 -8.09 10.73
C ALA A 343 3.85 -8.28 12.02
N GLN A 344 4.88 -9.13 11.95
CA GLN A 344 5.78 -9.50 13.06
C GLN A 344 7.24 -9.20 12.68
N THR A 345 7.49 -7.93 12.36
CA THR A 345 8.77 -7.48 11.80
C THR A 345 9.96 -7.71 12.72
N SER A 346 9.77 -7.59 14.05
CA SER A 346 10.84 -7.81 15.04
C SER A 346 11.36 -9.24 15.09
N LEU A 347 10.63 -10.22 14.54
CA LEU A 347 11.10 -11.60 14.43
C LEU A 347 12.32 -11.70 13.49
N PHE A 348 12.44 -10.79 12.54
CA PHE A 348 13.52 -10.73 11.53
C PHE A 348 14.42 -9.50 11.70
N ASP A 349 13.97 -8.52 12.50
CA ASP A 349 14.69 -7.27 12.78
C ASP A 349 14.74 -7.03 14.30
N PRO A 350 15.79 -7.51 14.98
CA PRO A 350 15.91 -7.37 16.42
C PRO A 350 16.10 -5.93 16.90
N THR A 351 16.33 -4.97 16.00
CA THR A 351 16.44 -3.55 16.37
C THR A 351 15.11 -2.90 16.72
N ARG A 352 13.99 -3.60 16.53
CA ARG A 352 12.62 -3.10 16.76
C ARG A 352 12.17 -3.19 18.21
N ALA A 353 12.87 -3.97 19.05
CA ALA A 353 12.50 -4.17 20.46
C ALA A 353 13.73 -4.44 21.33
N PRO A 354 13.65 -4.28 22.65
CA PRO A 354 14.69 -4.73 23.57
C PRO A 354 15.00 -6.22 23.42
N ALA A 355 16.20 -6.65 23.82
CA ALA A 355 16.65 -8.03 23.71
C ALA A 355 15.64 -9.02 24.32
N GLY A 356 15.23 -10.05 23.57
CA GLY A 356 14.27 -11.05 23.96
C GLY A 356 12.80 -10.60 23.90
N LYS A 357 12.54 -9.35 23.56
CA LYS A 357 11.20 -8.80 23.36
C LYS A 357 10.87 -8.65 21.89
N HIS A 358 9.59 -8.45 21.57
CA HIS A 358 9.11 -8.35 20.21
C HIS A 358 8.10 -7.22 20.02
N THR A 359 7.97 -6.75 18.79
CA THR A 359 6.85 -5.94 18.35
C THR A 359 5.99 -6.71 17.36
N ALA A 360 4.71 -6.49 17.40
CA ALA A 360 3.81 -6.84 16.32
C ALA A 360 2.82 -5.71 16.10
N TRP A 361 2.26 -5.63 14.91
CA TRP A 361 1.12 -4.78 14.65
C TRP A 361 0.12 -5.49 13.75
N ALA A 362 -1.13 -5.12 13.88
CA ALA A 362 -2.18 -5.63 13.02
C ALA A 362 -3.22 -4.56 12.71
N TYR A 363 -4.00 -4.80 11.67
CA TYR A 363 -5.20 -4.04 11.42
C TYR A 363 -6.30 -4.90 10.82
N CYS A 364 -7.54 -4.47 11.03
CA CYS A 364 -8.70 -4.98 10.33
C CYS A 364 -9.40 -3.84 9.58
N HIS A 365 -10.25 -4.19 8.61
CA HIS A 365 -11.06 -3.22 7.90
C HIS A 365 -12.35 -2.94 8.68
N VAL A 366 -12.68 -1.66 8.78
CA VAL A 366 -13.89 -1.14 9.45
C VAL A 366 -14.64 -0.18 8.53
N PRO A 367 -15.90 0.12 8.77
CA PRO A 367 -16.59 1.17 8.02
C PRO A 367 -15.82 2.49 8.05
N THR A 368 -15.89 3.25 6.95
CA THR A 368 -15.26 4.57 6.83
C THR A 368 -15.66 5.45 8.02
N GLY A 369 -14.69 5.96 8.76
CA GLY A 369 -14.92 6.83 9.92
C GLY A 369 -15.52 6.13 11.15
N SER A 370 -15.51 4.79 11.21
CA SER A 370 -16.01 4.04 12.37
C SER A 370 -15.32 4.47 13.65
N ALA A 371 -16.10 4.63 14.72
CA ALA A 371 -15.61 4.90 16.08
C ALA A 371 -15.56 3.63 16.95
N GLU A 372 -15.87 2.46 16.39
CA GLU A 372 -15.91 1.21 17.13
C GLU A 372 -14.49 0.72 17.46
N ASP A 373 -14.28 0.35 18.73
CA ASP A 373 -13.04 -0.26 19.20
C ASP A 373 -13.00 -1.73 18.80
N MET A 374 -12.03 -2.10 17.99
CA MET A 374 -11.84 -3.47 17.49
C MET A 374 -10.76 -4.24 18.27
N THR A 375 -10.21 -3.68 19.34
CA THR A 375 -9.08 -4.26 20.08
C THR A 375 -9.36 -5.70 20.49
N GLU A 376 -10.47 -5.93 21.18
CA GLU A 376 -10.83 -7.27 21.68
C GLU A 376 -11.04 -8.28 20.54
N ARG A 377 -11.69 -7.85 19.44
CA ARG A 377 -11.96 -8.71 18.28
C ARG A 377 -10.67 -9.07 17.52
N ILE A 378 -9.75 -8.13 17.37
CA ILE A 378 -8.44 -8.39 16.73
C ILE A 378 -7.63 -9.34 17.60
N GLU A 379 -7.54 -9.08 18.92
CA GLU A 379 -6.80 -9.95 19.84
C GLU A 379 -7.42 -11.35 19.92
N ALA A 380 -8.75 -11.47 19.87
CA ALA A 380 -9.43 -12.76 19.80
C ALA A 380 -9.08 -13.54 18.53
N GLN A 381 -8.95 -12.86 17.39
CA GLN A 381 -8.50 -13.51 16.15
C GLN A 381 -7.03 -13.94 16.23
N VAL A 382 -6.15 -13.16 16.84
CA VAL A 382 -4.75 -13.59 17.05
C VAL A 382 -4.70 -14.78 18.00
N GLU A 383 -5.41 -14.74 19.13
CA GLU A 383 -5.48 -15.82 20.13
C GLU A 383 -6.03 -17.13 19.53
N ARG A 384 -6.98 -17.06 18.58
CA ARG A 384 -7.53 -18.22 17.85
C ARG A 384 -6.45 -19.04 17.16
N PHE A 385 -5.46 -18.39 16.56
CA PHE A 385 -4.38 -19.04 15.80
C PHE A 385 -3.06 -19.12 16.56
N ALA A 386 -2.96 -18.42 17.70
CA ALA A 386 -1.78 -18.35 18.55
C ALA A 386 -2.19 -18.32 20.03
N PRO A 387 -2.67 -19.46 20.59
CA PRO A 387 -3.09 -19.54 21.98
C PRO A 387 -1.98 -19.10 22.94
N GLY A 388 -2.32 -18.24 23.93
CA GLY A 388 -1.38 -17.62 24.87
C GLY A 388 -0.80 -16.30 24.36
N PHE A 389 -1.23 -15.79 23.21
CA PHE A 389 -0.78 -14.48 22.70
C PHE A 389 -1.06 -13.34 23.69
N ARG A 390 -2.25 -13.32 24.28
CA ARG A 390 -2.67 -12.24 25.20
C ARG A 390 -1.78 -12.13 26.44
N GLU A 391 -1.24 -13.25 26.89
CA GLU A 391 -0.32 -13.32 28.05
C GLU A 391 1.03 -12.66 27.76
N LEU A 392 1.41 -12.56 26.48
CA LEU A 392 2.65 -11.92 26.05
C LEU A 392 2.54 -10.40 25.90
N VAL A 393 1.34 -9.82 25.95
CA VAL A 393 1.13 -8.39 25.70
C VAL A 393 1.60 -7.56 26.90
N LEU A 394 2.73 -6.86 26.74
CA LEU A 394 3.28 -5.91 27.70
C LEU A 394 2.63 -4.52 27.61
N GLY A 395 2.28 -4.12 26.41
CA GLY A 395 1.63 -2.85 26.12
C GLY A 395 1.00 -2.84 24.74
N ARG A 396 -0.02 -2.01 24.57
CA ARG A 396 -0.74 -1.86 23.30
C ARG A 396 -1.01 -0.40 22.98
N HIS A 397 -1.12 -0.10 21.70
CA HIS A 397 -1.56 1.19 21.19
C HIS A 397 -2.57 0.96 20.08
N ALA A 398 -3.73 1.60 20.18
CA ALA A 398 -4.83 1.48 19.23
C ALA A 398 -4.99 2.75 18.42
N MET A 399 -5.23 2.61 17.11
CA MET A 399 -5.56 3.72 16.20
C MET A 399 -6.78 3.38 15.38
N GLY A 400 -7.90 4.00 15.69
CA GLY A 400 -9.09 3.96 14.84
C GLY A 400 -9.01 4.97 13.69
N PRO A 401 -10.03 4.98 12.80
CA PRO A 401 -10.10 5.86 11.64
C PRO A 401 -9.85 7.34 11.91
N ALA A 402 -10.42 7.88 13.00
CA ALA A 402 -10.25 9.29 13.37
C ALA A 402 -8.81 9.64 13.74
N GLU A 403 -8.12 8.76 14.48
CA GLU A 403 -6.72 8.96 14.86
C GLU A 403 -5.79 8.83 13.64
N LEU A 404 -6.05 7.86 12.76
CA LEU A 404 -5.30 7.71 11.51
C LEU A 404 -5.41 8.98 10.64
N GLU A 405 -6.63 9.53 10.49
CA GLU A 405 -6.87 10.76 9.74
C GLU A 405 -6.23 11.98 10.41
N ARG A 406 -6.28 12.07 11.74
CA ARG A 406 -5.63 13.14 12.50
C ARG A 406 -4.11 13.16 12.30
N ARG A 407 -3.47 11.97 12.28
CA ARG A 407 -2.03 11.82 12.04
C ARG A 407 -1.63 12.03 10.59
N ASN A 408 -2.52 11.74 9.66
CA ASN A 408 -2.30 11.96 8.23
C ASN A 408 -3.63 12.28 7.55
N ARG A 409 -3.85 13.54 7.21
CA ARG A 409 -5.08 14.06 6.57
C ARG A 409 -5.43 13.37 5.25
N ASN A 410 -4.49 12.64 4.65
CA ASN A 410 -4.73 11.85 3.45
C ASN A 410 -5.48 10.53 3.74
N LEU A 411 -5.51 10.06 5.00
CA LEU A 411 -6.20 8.83 5.42
C LEU A 411 -7.66 9.12 5.82
N VAL A 412 -8.43 9.66 4.90
CA VAL A 412 -9.81 10.12 5.14
C VAL A 412 -10.70 8.99 5.63
N GLY A 413 -11.28 9.15 6.83
CA GLY A 413 -12.08 8.12 7.46
C GLY A 413 -11.32 6.82 7.76
N GLY A 414 -9.98 6.88 7.81
CA GLY A 414 -9.09 5.74 8.01
C GLY A 414 -8.74 4.95 6.74
N ASP A 415 -9.13 5.43 5.56
CA ASP A 415 -8.84 4.76 4.28
C ASP A 415 -7.34 4.79 3.96
N LEU A 416 -6.67 3.64 4.08
CA LEU A 416 -5.23 3.48 3.84
C LEU A 416 -4.85 3.56 2.35
N ASN A 417 -5.79 3.33 1.43
CA ASN A 417 -5.56 3.33 -0.01
C ASN A 417 -5.74 4.72 -0.65
N ALA A 418 -6.07 5.74 0.15
CA ALA A 418 -6.37 7.09 -0.32
C ALA A 418 -7.44 7.12 -1.42
N GLY A 419 -8.46 6.30 -1.30
CA GLY A 419 -9.63 6.22 -2.17
C GLY A 419 -10.06 4.80 -2.51
N ALA A 420 -11.36 4.61 -2.68
CA ALA A 420 -11.94 3.31 -3.03
C ALA A 420 -11.29 2.71 -4.28
N MET A 421 -10.99 1.41 -4.21
CA MET A 421 -10.23 0.69 -5.23
C MET A 421 -11.12 -0.05 -6.23
N ASP A 422 -12.42 0.33 -6.32
CA ASP A 422 -13.31 -0.24 -7.33
C ASP A 422 -12.90 0.15 -8.76
N LEU A 423 -13.33 -0.65 -9.72
CA LEU A 423 -12.89 -0.54 -11.11
C LEU A 423 -13.13 0.86 -11.70
N GLY A 424 -14.27 1.49 -11.37
CA GLY A 424 -14.60 2.82 -11.89
C GLY A 424 -13.62 3.89 -11.42
N GLN A 425 -13.29 3.89 -10.13
CA GLN A 425 -12.37 4.87 -9.58
C GLN A 425 -10.91 4.53 -9.86
N LEU A 426 -10.55 3.25 -9.91
CA LEU A 426 -9.20 2.83 -10.29
C LEU A 426 -8.81 3.32 -11.69
N LEU A 427 -9.76 3.28 -12.65
CA LEU A 427 -9.53 3.73 -14.02
C LEU A 427 -9.59 5.25 -14.18
N PHE A 428 -10.38 5.95 -13.36
CA PHE A 428 -10.72 7.36 -13.55
C PHE A 428 -10.40 8.25 -12.34
N ARG A 429 -9.37 7.91 -11.58
CA ARG A 429 -8.97 8.65 -10.38
C ARG A 429 -8.06 9.84 -10.68
N PRO A 430 -8.19 10.99 -9.99
CA PRO A 430 -9.32 11.37 -9.15
C PRO A 430 -10.51 11.90 -9.96
N VAL A 431 -10.29 12.17 -11.24
CA VAL A 431 -11.26 12.70 -12.21
C VAL A 431 -11.12 12.02 -13.56
N ARG A 432 -12.20 11.99 -14.34
CA ARG A 432 -12.19 11.43 -15.71
C ARG A 432 -11.41 12.33 -16.67
N LYS A 433 -10.08 12.17 -16.69
CA LYS A 433 -9.16 12.86 -17.59
C LYS A 433 -8.10 11.90 -18.13
N LEU A 434 -7.65 12.15 -19.36
CA LEU A 434 -6.56 11.37 -19.97
C LEU A 434 -5.24 11.56 -19.21
N VAL A 435 -4.98 12.75 -18.70
CA VAL A 435 -3.82 13.08 -17.87
C VAL A 435 -4.34 13.60 -16.52
N PRO A 436 -4.63 12.69 -15.56
CA PRO A 436 -5.36 13.05 -14.35
C PRO A 436 -4.52 13.85 -13.34
N TYR A 437 -3.21 13.92 -13.51
CA TYR A 437 -2.32 14.72 -12.65
C TYR A 437 -2.50 16.24 -12.83
N ARG A 438 -2.93 16.70 -14.03
CA ARG A 438 -3.14 18.12 -14.33
C ARG A 438 -4.42 18.63 -13.72
N THR A 439 -4.35 19.77 -13.01
CA THR A 439 -5.53 20.57 -12.67
C THR A 439 -5.86 21.58 -13.79
N PRO A 440 -7.01 22.25 -13.72
CA PRO A 440 -7.30 23.39 -14.60
C PRO A 440 -6.42 24.63 -14.34
N LEU A 441 -5.84 24.73 -13.12
CA LEU A 441 -4.93 25.84 -12.81
C LEU A 441 -3.55 25.55 -13.40
N ARG A 442 -3.05 26.53 -14.14
CA ARG A 442 -1.73 26.47 -14.77
C ARG A 442 -0.65 26.29 -13.69
N GLY A 443 0.26 25.33 -13.88
CA GLY A 443 1.36 25.06 -12.97
C GLY A 443 0.99 24.24 -11.73
N LEU A 444 -0.29 23.92 -11.52
CA LEU A 444 -0.76 23.13 -10.39
C LEU A 444 -1.07 21.66 -10.80
N TYR A 445 -0.50 20.73 -10.05
CA TYR A 445 -0.65 19.29 -10.29
C TYR A 445 -0.98 18.53 -9.00
N LEU A 446 -1.77 17.47 -9.11
CA LEU A 446 -1.99 16.50 -8.03
C LEU A 446 -1.06 15.31 -8.22
N CYS A 447 -0.34 14.91 -7.16
CA CYS A 447 0.66 13.85 -7.22
C CYS A 447 0.49 12.76 -6.14
N SER A 448 -0.59 12.82 -5.37
CA SER A 448 -0.88 11.86 -4.29
C SER A 448 -1.38 10.51 -4.81
N ALA A 449 -1.53 9.54 -3.89
CA ALA A 449 -2.13 8.24 -4.16
C ALA A 449 -3.57 8.31 -4.70
N ALA A 450 -4.22 9.47 -4.64
CA ALA A 450 -5.48 9.71 -5.35
C ALA A 450 -5.33 9.80 -6.87
N THR A 451 -4.10 9.79 -7.41
CA THR A 451 -3.82 9.72 -8.85
C THR A 451 -3.33 8.31 -9.25
N PRO A 452 -3.36 7.94 -10.55
CA PRO A 452 -2.77 6.67 -10.97
C PRO A 452 -1.26 6.56 -10.64
N PRO A 453 -0.77 5.36 -10.32
CA PRO A 453 -1.46 4.07 -10.31
C PRO A 453 -2.31 3.82 -9.05
N GLY A 454 -2.27 4.67 -8.03
CA GLY A 454 -3.10 4.54 -6.85
C GLY A 454 -2.33 4.35 -5.55
N GLY A 455 -2.96 3.68 -4.59
CA GLY A 455 -2.40 3.43 -3.27
C GLY A 455 -1.19 2.50 -3.28
N GLY A 456 -0.41 2.58 -2.22
CA GLY A 456 0.82 1.82 -2.01
C GLY A 456 2.07 2.71 -1.96
N VAL A 457 3.11 2.20 -1.30
CA VAL A 457 4.41 2.88 -1.21
C VAL A 457 5.24 2.52 -2.44
N HIS A 458 5.20 3.36 -3.47
CA HIS A 458 5.96 3.15 -4.71
C HIS A 458 6.46 4.46 -5.37
N GLY A 459 5.98 5.65 -4.94
CA GLY A 459 6.40 6.94 -5.48
C GLY A 459 5.96 7.23 -6.92
N MET A 460 5.27 6.31 -7.59
CA MET A 460 4.97 6.42 -9.02
C MET A 460 3.94 7.50 -9.35
N CYS A 461 3.01 7.82 -8.44
CA CYS A 461 2.08 8.94 -8.62
C CYS A 461 2.86 10.25 -8.70
N GLY A 462 3.78 10.47 -7.75
CA GLY A 462 4.65 11.64 -7.70
C GLY A 462 5.57 11.74 -8.91
N TYR A 463 6.26 10.67 -9.24
CA TYR A 463 7.13 10.59 -10.42
C TYR A 463 6.37 10.95 -11.71
N SER A 464 5.19 10.34 -11.91
CA SER A 464 4.38 10.57 -13.11
C SER A 464 3.86 11.99 -13.21
N ALA A 465 3.40 12.57 -12.09
CA ALA A 465 2.95 13.97 -12.03
C ALA A 465 4.10 14.95 -12.34
N ALA A 466 5.28 14.75 -11.76
CA ALA A 466 6.46 15.56 -12.02
C ALA A 466 6.89 15.49 -13.51
N ARG A 467 6.87 14.30 -14.11
CA ARG A 467 7.13 14.12 -15.54
C ARG A 467 6.13 14.88 -16.45
N VAL A 468 4.88 14.95 -16.01
CA VAL A 468 3.86 15.77 -16.71
C VAL A 468 4.17 17.24 -16.54
N ALA A 469 4.51 17.70 -15.35
CA ALA A 469 4.86 19.10 -15.08
C ALA A 469 6.07 19.56 -15.91
N LEU A 470 7.12 18.75 -15.97
CA LEU A 470 8.33 19.05 -16.78
C LEU A 470 7.99 19.21 -18.26
N ARG A 471 7.24 18.26 -18.86
CA ARG A 471 6.80 18.38 -20.25
C ARG A 471 5.96 19.63 -20.52
N ASP A 472 5.16 20.06 -19.54
CA ASP A 472 4.36 21.27 -19.67
C ASP A 472 5.21 22.54 -19.57
N LEU A 473 6.31 22.50 -18.80
CA LEU A 473 7.30 23.60 -18.74
C LEU A 473 8.10 23.73 -20.04
N GLU A 474 8.53 22.61 -20.64
CA GLU A 474 9.24 22.57 -21.93
C GLU A 474 8.40 23.16 -23.06
N ARG A 475 7.10 22.88 -23.11
CA ARG A 475 6.18 23.41 -24.12
C ARG A 475 5.89 24.91 -23.98
N ARG A 476 6.30 25.51 -22.87
CA ARG A 476 6.10 26.95 -22.58
C ARG A 476 7.36 27.78 -22.73
N ALA A 477 8.52 27.12 -22.80
CA ALA A 477 9.80 27.75 -23.12
C ALA A 477 9.98 27.91 -24.62
#